data_fe13541a9aa257daaf76a4a5cead0522
#
_entry.id   fe13541a9aa257daaf76a4a5cead0522
#
_cell.length_a   1.000
_cell.length_b   1.000
_cell.length_c   1.000
_cell.angle_alpha   90.00
_cell.angle_beta   90.00
_cell.angle_gamma   90.00
#
_symmetry.space_group_name_H-M   'P 1'
#
loop_
_entity.id
_entity.type
_entity.pdbx_description
1 polymer ?
#
loop_
_entity_poly.entity_id
_entity_poly.type
_entity_poly.pdbx_seq_one_letter_code
_entity_poly.pdbx_strand_id
1 'polypeptide(L)'
;MKASMVKRLIIYTFKGGFKMKKIEAIIRPTKFDEVVQGLSEAGITCGMTVTEVKGFGRQKGFVEIYRGREYEIRFIPKLKIEIVLNDELVEKAISVIIEKAKTGEVGDGKIFIFNLEDAIRIRTGQRGKEAL
;
A
#
# COMPACT_ATOMS: atom_id res chain seq x y z
N MET A 1 -9.44 41.69 3.22
CA MET A 1 -9.07 40.66 4.21
C MET A 1 -9.59 39.27 3.86
N LYS A 2 -10.89 39.14 3.60
CA LYS A 2 -11.47 37.83 3.24
C LYS A 2 -10.90 37.27 1.93
N ALA A 3 -10.73 38.09 0.91
CA ALA A 3 -10.14 37.67 -0.36
C ALA A 3 -8.69 37.23 -0.23
N SER A 4 -7.92 37.88 0.65
CA SER A 4 -6.53 37.52 0.92
C SER A 4 -6.42 36.19 1.67
N MET A 5 -7.33 35.91 2.60
CA MET A 5 -7.39 34.63 3.30
C MET A 5 -7.80 33.48 2.37
N VAL A 6 -8.76 33.70 1.50
CA VAL A 6 -9.18 32.70 0.53
C VAL A 6 -8.06 32.40 -0.45
N LYS A 7 -7.34 33.40 -0.93
CA LYS A 7 -6.14 33.22 -1.76
C LYS A 7 -5.06 32.42 -1.04
N ARG A 8 -4.82 32.68 0.21
CA ARG A 8 -3.86 31.93 1.03
C ARG A 8 -4.26 30.48 1.16
N LEU A 9 -5.52 30.19 1.43
CA LEU A 9 -6.03 28.83 1.53
C LEU A 9 -5.89 28.09 0.21
N ILE A 10 -6.24 28.73 -0.90
CA ILE A 10 -6.12 28.13 -2.23
C ILE A 10 -4.65 27.88 -2.57
N ILE A 11 -3.77 28.83 -2.33
CA ILE A 11 -2.33 28.68 -2.57
C ILE A 11 -1.76 27.60 -1.69
N TYR A 12 -2.14 27.53 -0.43
CA TYR A 12 -1.71 26.50 0.48
C TYR A 12 -2.15 25.11 -0.01
N THR A 13 -3.41 24.99 -0.44
CA THR A 13 -3.95 23.73 -0.96
C THR A 13 -3.22 23.26 -2.22
N PHE A 14 -2.89 24.20 -3.12
CA PHE A 14 -2.27 23.85 -4.40
C PHE A 14 -0.75 23.87 -4.42
N LYS A 15 -0.11 24.71 -3.62
CA LYS A 15 1.37 24.86 -3.61
C LYS A 15 2.06 24.35 -2.38
N GLY A 16 1.45 24.55 -1.21
CA GLY A 16 2.06 24.24 0.07
C GLY A 16 1.46 23.02 0.71
N GLY A 17 0.46 22.46 0.07
CA GLY A 17 -0.17 21.27 0.57
C GLY A 17 0.85 20.14 0.61
N PHE A 18 1.05 19.61 1.80
CA PHE A 18 1.80 18.39 1.96
C PHE A 18 1.08 17.30 1.20
N LYS A 19 1.77 16.70 0.25
CA LYS A 19 1.19 15.64 -0.58
C LYS A 19 1.53 14.29 0.01
N MET A 20 0.51 13.50 0.20
CA MET A 20 0.59 12.15 0.73
C MET A 20 -0.07 11.19 -0.24
N LYS A 21 0.42 9.97 -0.25
CA LYS A 21 -0.21 8.88 -0.99
C LYS A 21 -0.36 7.66 -0.10
N LYS A 22 -1.39 6.90 -0.37
CA LYS A 22 -1.54 5.56 0.17
C LYS A 22 -1.08 4.55 -0.88
N ILE A 23 -0.15 3.71 -0.49
CA ILE A 23 0.24 2.54 -1.26
C ILE A 23 -0.55 1.36 -0.73
N GLU A 24 -1.21 0.65 -1.61
CA GLU A 24 -1.88 -0.59 -1.32
C GLU A 24 -1.25 -1.68 -2.16
N ALA A 25 -0.53 -2.59 -1.53
CA ALA A 25 0.19 -3.65 -2.23
C ALA A 25 -0.42 -5.00 -1.90
N ILE A 26 -0.82 -5.72 -2.93
CA ILE A 26 -1.29 -7.09 -2.80
C ILE A 26 -0.13 -7.99 -3.19
N ILE A 27 0.35 -8.81 -2.26
CA ILE A 27 1.55 -9.63 -2.46
C ILE A 27 1.30 -11.09 -2.06
N ARG A 28 2.22 -11.96 -2.46
CA ARG A 28 2.25 -13.33 -1.96
C ARG A 28 2.55 -13.32 -0.47
N PRO A 29 1.85 -14.10 0.35
CA PRO A 29 2.13 -14.15 1.79
C PRO A 29 3.58 -14.53 2.10
N THR A 30 4.19 -15.38 1.28
CA THR A 30 5.57 -15.83 1.47
C THR A 30 6.61 -14.72 1.30
N LYS A 31 6.23 -13.60 0.69
CA LYS A 31 7.13 -12.47 0.46
C LYS A 31 7.02 -11.37 1.52
N PHE A 32 6.12 -11.53 2.47
CA PHE A 32 5.83 -10.50 3.45
C PHE A 32 7.06 -10.06 4.26
N ASP A 33 7.78 -11.01 4.83
CA ASP A 33 8.94 -10.70 5.67
C ASP A 33 10.03 -9.98 4.89
N GLU A 34 10.30 -10.40 3.66
CA GLU A 34 11.28 -9.74 2.79
C GLU A 34 10.88 -8.31 2.45
N VAL A 35 9.59 -8.09 2.17
CA VAL A 35 9.07 -6.75 1.87
C VAL A 35 9.20 -5.84 3.08
N VAL A 36 8.78 -6.29 4.26
CA VAL A 36 8.86 -5.51 5.50
C VAL A 36 10.29 -5.16 5.82
N GLN A 37 11.20 -6.12 5.73
CA GLN A 37 12.61 -5.90 5.98
C GLN A 37 13.19 -4.89 4.98
N GLY A 38 12.89 -5.06 3.71
CA GLY A 38 13.36 -4.14 2.67
C GLY A 38 12.87 -2.71 2.86
N LEU A 39 11.62 -2.52 3.24
CA LEU A 39 11.07 -1.20 3.55
C LEU A 39 11.77 -0.58 4.76
N SER A 40 11.99 -1.35 5.80
CA SER A 40 12.71 -0.89 6.99
C SER A 40 14.15 -0.47 6.68
N GLU A 41 14.86 -1.27 5.92
CA GLU A 41 16.24 -0.95 5.49
C GLU A 41 16.31 0.29 4.60
N ALA A 42 15.25 0.55 3.86
CA ALA A 42 15.14 1.74 3.04
C ALA A 42 14.74 3.00 3.82
N GLY A 43 14.58 2.91 5.13
CA GLY A 43 14.19 4.02 5.99
C GLY A 43 12.71 4.32 5.97
N ILE A 44 11.90 3.44 5.45
CA ILE A 44 10.45 3.58 5.44
C ILE A 44 9.91 2.90 6.69
N THR A 45 9.81 3.68 7.76
CA THR A 45 9.47 3.21 9.10
C THR A 45 8.08 3.65 9.55
N CYS A 46 7.28 4.20 8.65
CA CYS A 46 5.93 4.61 8.97
C CYS A 46 5.03 3.41 9.26
N GLY A 47 3.90 3.67 9.86
CA GLY A 47 2.93 2.63 10.17
C GLY A 47 2.48 1.87 8.94
N MET A 48 2.37 0.58 9.09
CA MET A 48 1.94 -0.34 8.06
C MET A 48 0.76 -1.13 8.58
N THR A 49 -0.28 -1.22 7.77
CA THR A 49 -1.44 -2.06 8.08
C THR A 49 -1.44 -3.26 7.14
N VAL A 50 -1.64 -4.44 7.69
CA VAL A 50 -1.65 -5.68 6.94
C VAL A 50 -2.97 -6.39 7.11
N THR A 51 -3.54 -6.84 6.01
CA THR A 51 -4.79 -7.57 6.00
C THR A 51 -4.63 -8.85 5.19
N GLU A 52 -5.11 -9.95 5.72
CA GLU A 52 -5.21 -11.19 4.96
C GLU A 52 -6.39 -11.08 4.00
N VAL A 53 -6.13 -11.34 2.73
CA VAL A 53 -7.15 -11.27 1.68
C VAL A 53 -7.06 -12.51 0.79
N LYS A 54 -8.10 -12.72 0.00
CA LYS A 54 -8.13 -13.77 -1.01
C LYS A 54 -8.21 -13.12 -2.37
N GLY A 55 -7.29 -13.51 -3.25
CA GLY A 55 -7.24 -13.00 -4.60
C GLY A 55 -7.87 -13.96 -5.59
N PHE A 56 -8.53 -13.40 -6.60
CA PHE A 56 -8.99 -14.12 -7.78
C PHE A 56 -8.48 -13.36 -8.99
N GLY A 57 -7.74 -14.04 -9.87
CA GLY A 57 -7.15 -13.38 -11.03
C GLY A 57 -6.55 -14.40 -12.00
N ARG A 58 -5.48 -13.98 -12.66
CA ARG A 58 -4.81 -14.83 -13.66
C ARG A 58 -4.04 -16.00 -13.07
N GLN A 59 -3.64 -15.90 -11.80
CA GLN A 59 -3.01 -17.02 -11.14
C GLN A 59 -4.05 -18.12 -10.94
N LYS A 60 -3.75 -19.31 -11.42
CA LYS A 60 -4.65 -20.45 -11.23
C LYS A 60 -4.50 -20.97 -9.80
N GLY A 61 -5.61 -21.37 -9.22
CA GLY A 61 -5.63 -22.00 -7.92
C GLY A 61 -5.09 -23.43 -7.97
N PHE A 62 -5.12 -24.06 -6.81
CA PHE A 62 -4.71 -25.46 -6.70
C PHE A 62 -5.84 -26.37 -7.13
N VAL A 63 -5.46 -27.52 -7.68
CA VAL A 63 -6.41 -28.61 -7.90
C VAL A 63 -6.29 -29.54 -6.72
N GLU A 64 -7.39 -29.75 -6.00
CA GLU A 64 -7.46 -30.72 -4.92
C GLU A 64 -8.38 -31.87 -5.29
N ILE A 65 -8.01 -33.08 -4.87
CA ILE A 65 -8.83 -34.28 -5.05
C ILE A 65 -9.55 -34.56 -3.74
N TYR A 66 -10.87 -34.52 -3.79
CA TYR A 66 -11.71 -34.88 -2.66
C TYR A 66 -12.77 -35.88 -3.12
N ARG A 67 -12.80 -37.05 -2.46
CA ARG A 67 -13.68 -38.16 -2.83
C ARG A 67 -13.60 -38.56 -4.31
N GLY A 68 -12.38 -38.51 -4.88
CA GLY A 68 -12.16 -38.87 -6.28
C GLY A 68 -12.56 -37.82 -7.30
N ARG A 69 -12.94 -36.62 -6.85
CA ARG A 69 -13.25 -35.48 -7.74
C ARG A 69 -12.21 -34.39 -7.59
N GLU A 70 -11.86 -33.76 -8.72
CA GLU A 70 -10.98 -32.61 -8.73
C GLU A 70 -11.79 -31.35 -8.45
N TYR A 71 -11.27 -30.53 -7.52
CA TYR A 71 -11.84 -29.21 -7.19
C TYR A 71 -10.79 -28.14 -7.45
N GLU A 72 -11.14 -27.14 -8.25
CA GLU A 72 -10.29 -25.99 -8.48
C GLU A 72 -10.47 -24.98 -7.36
N ILE A 73 -9.36 -24.58 -6.72
CA ILE A 73 -9.37 -23.49 -5.75
C ILE A 73 -9.20 -22.19 -6.50
N ARG A 74 -10.27 -21.38 -6.54
CA ARG A 74 -10.30 -20.13 -7.31
C ARG A 74 -9.74 -18.94 -6.55
N PHE A 75 -9.86 -18.95 -5.23
CA PHE A 75 -9.39 -17.86 -4.39
C PHE A 75 -8.08 -18.26 -3.73
N ILE A 76 -7.07 -17.42 -3.91
CA ILE A 76 -5.72 -17.67 -3.44
C ILE A 76 -5.41 -16.69 -2.31
N PRO A 77 -4.87 -17.16 -1.17
CA PRO A 77 -4.45 -16.27 -0.09
C PRO A 77 -3.42 -15.28 -0.56
N LYS A 78 -3.62 -14.00 -0.19
CA LYS A 78 -2.71 -12.90 -0.42
C LYS A 78 -2.64 -12.06 0.83
N LEU A 79 -1.64 -11.18 0.90
CA LEU A 79 -1.60 -10.14 1.92
C LEU A 79 -1.76 -8.78 1.25
N LYS A 80 -2.55 -7.94 1.89
CA LYS A 80 -2.68 -6.54 1.50
C LYS A 80 -1.93 -5.69 2.51
N ILE A 81 -0.96 -4.95 2.02
CA ILE A 81 -0.18 -4.01 2.81
C ILE A 81 -0.64 -2.60 2.45
N GLU A 82 -0.98 -1.81 3.45
CA GLU A 82 -1.33 -0.41 3.27
C GLU A 82 -0.32 0.46 4.01
N ILE A 83 0.26 1.41 3.29
CA ILE A 83 1.25 2.35 3.83
C ILE A 83 0.87 3.74 3.35
N VAL A 84 0.88 4.70 4.26
CA VAL A 84 0.70 6.11 3.91
C VAL A 84 2.04 6.82 4.01
N LEU A 85 2.43 7.49 2.93
CA LEU A 85 3.73 8.10 2.78
C LEU A 85 3.66 9.51 2.22
N ASN A 86 4.69 10.30 2.51
CA ASN A 86 5.00 11.51 1.74
C ASN A 86 5.23 11.13 0.29
N ASP A 87 4.86 12.01 -0.63
CA ASP A 87 5.17 11.83 -2.06
C ASP A 87 6.63 11.49 -2.31
N GLU A 88 7.54 12.10 -1.57
CA GLU A 88 9.00 11.91 -1.73
C GLU A 88 9.45 10.47 -1.53
N LEU A 89 8.74 9.70 -0.73
CA LEU A 89 9.09 8.32 -0.41
C LEU A 89 8.38 7.27 -1.26
N VAL A 90 7.40 7.70 -2.06
CA VAL A 90 6.52 6.77 -2.79
C VAL A 90 7.29 5.93 -3.79
N GLU A 91 8.10 6.54 -4.64
CA GLU A 91 8.85 5.81 -5.67
C GLU A 91 9.84 4.82 -5.05
N LYS A 92 10.49 5.22 -3.96
CA LYS A 92 11.40 4.34 -3.22
C LYS A 92 10.67 3.13 -2.66
N ALA A 93 9.51 3.35 -2.07
CA ALA A 93 8.69 2.26 -1.54
C ALA A 93 8.23 1.30 -2.64
N ILE A 94 7.79 1.83 -3.78
CA ILE A 94 7.40 1.02 -4.94
C ILE A 94 8.56 0.13 -5.39
N SER A 95 9.74 0.71 -5.55
CA SER A 95 10.93 -0.03 -5.99
C SER A 95 11.29 -1.17 -5.04
N VAL A 96 11.23 -0.91 -3.75
CA VAL A 96 11.52 -1.93 -2.72
C VAL A 96 10.49 -3.06 -2.77
N ILE A 97 9.22 -2.72 -2.83
CA ILE A 97 8.14 -3.71 -2.87
C ILE A 97 8.28 -4.60 -4.10
N ILE A 98 8.52 -4.01 -5.26
CA ILE A 98 8.72 -4.78 -6.49
C ILE A 98 9.91 -5.72 -6.35
N GLU A 99 11.04 -5.21 -5.92
CA GLU A 99 12.27 -6.02 -5.76
C GLU A 99 12.06 -7.20 -4.82
N LYS A 100 11.41 -6.97 -3.68
CA LYS A 100 11.28 -7.99 -2.64
C LYS A 100 10.10 -8.95 -2.85
N ALA A 101 9.05 -8.50 -3.53
CA ALA A 101 7.86 -9.32 -3.75
C ALA A 101 7.85 -10.08 -5.07
N LYS A 102 8.68 -9.70 -6.02
CA LYS A 102 8.67 -10.24 -7.37
C LYS A 102 9.24 -11.66 -7.41
N THR A 103 8.52 -12.56 -8.06
CA THR A 103 9.05 -13.88 -8.47
C THR A 103 9.25 -13.96 -9.97
N GLY A 104 8.56 -13.13 -10.73
CA GLY A 104 8.53 -13.16 -12.19
C GLY A 104 7.39 -14.00 -12.75
N GLU A 105 6.61 -14.61 -11.89
CA GLU A 105 5.48 -15.44 -12.30
C GLU A 105 4.14 -14.76 -12.08
N VAL A 106 3.12 -15.22 -12.76
CA VAL A 106 1.74 -14.77 -12.56
C VAL A 106 1.33 -15.02 -11.11
N GLY A 107 0.74 -14.03 -10.48
CA GLY A 107 0.34 -14.10 -9.08
C GLY A 107 1.21 -13.30 -8.13
N ASP A 108 2.20 -12.56 -8.65
CA ASP A 108 3.04 -11.70 -7.82
C ASP A 108 2.28 -10.56 -7.16
N GLY A 109 1.14 -10.19 -7.72
CA GLY A 109 0.30 -9.15 -7.15
C GLY A 109 0.42 -7.82 -7.86
N LYS A 110 -0.08 -6.79 -7.23
CA LYS A 110 -0.12 -5.43 -7.79
C LYS A 110 0.04 -4.40 -6.70
N ILE A 111 0.47 -3.23 -7.11
CA ILE A 111 0.57 -2.06 -6.24
C ILE A 111 -0.39 -1.01 -6.77
N PHE A 112 -1.22 -0.48 -5.89
CA PHE A 112 -2.16 0.60 -6.20
C PHE A 112 -1.75 1.84 -5.43
N ILE A 113 -1.79 2.99 -6.10
CA ILE A 113 -1.41 4.27 -5.51
C ILE A 113 -2.63 5.18 -5.48
N PHE A 114 -2.94 5.70 -4.30
CA PHE A 114 -4.06 6.60 -4.07
C PHE A 114 -3.56 7.95 -3.61
N ASN A 115 -4.11 9.01 -4.15
CA ASN A 115 -3.93 10.33 -3.56
C ASN A 115 -4.69 10.40 -2.24
N LEU A 116 -4.03 10.81 -1.19
CA LEU A 116 -4.63 10.94 0.12
C LEU A 116 -4.90 12.42 0.40
N GLU A 117 -6.14 12.75 0.71
CA GLU A 117 -6.51 14.12 1.02
C GLU A 117 -5.97 14.58 2.38
N ASP A 118 -6.04 13.71 3.37
CA ASP A 118 -5.58 14.04 4.72
C ASP A 118 -5.32 12.77 5.51
N ALA A 119 -4.59 12.93 6.60
CA ALA A 119 -4.41 11.91 7.62
C ALA A 119 -4.54 12.60 8.98
N ILE A 120 -5.16 11.93 9.93
CA ILE A 120 -5.41 12.50 11.25
C ILE A 120 -4.99 11.45 12.29
N ARG A 121 -4.10 11.85 13.20
CA ARG A 121 -3.69 10.98 14.29
C ARG A 121 -4.75 11.03 15.40
N ILE A 122 -5.32 9.89 15.73
CA ILE A 122 -6.40 9.83 16.71
C ILE A 122 -5.94 10.36 18.07
N ARG A 123 -4.75 9.97 18.51
CA ARG A 123 -4.25 10.33 19.84
C ARG A 123 -4.08 11.83 20.04
N THR A 124 -3.65 12.55 19.01
CA THR A 124 -3.26 13.97 19.11
C THR A 124 -4.15 14.90 18.33
N GLY A 125 -4.92 14.41 17.38
CA GLY A 125 -5.67 15.23 16.43
C GLY A 125 -4.80 15.93 15.40
N GLN A 126 -3.49 15.66 15.37
CA GLN A 126 -2.58 16.22 14.36
C GLN A 126 -2.96 15.73 12.97
N ARG A 127 -2.76 16.60 11.99
CA ARG A 127 -3.17 16.35 10.61
C ARG A 127 -1.98 16.44 9.65
N GLY A 128 -2.17 15.88 8.48
CA GLY A 128 -1.19 15.93 7.40
C GLY A 128 0.11 15.19 7.73
N LYS A 129 1.23 15.80 7.42
CA LYS A 129 2.56 15.24 7.65
C LYS A 129 2.78 14.83 9.11
N GLU A 130 2.30 15.65 10.04
CA GLU A 130 2.48 15.43 11.46
C GLU A 130 1.68 14.23 11.98
N ALA A 131 0.71 13.75 11.21
CA ALA A 131 -0.08 12.59 11.56
C ALA A 131 0.60 11.26 11.18
N LEU A 132 1.61 11.31 10.35
CA LEU A 132 2.30 10.11 9.85
C LEU A 132 3.37 9.58 10.80
#